data_485595c385a3b15f77b0ab309ec179f5
#
_entry.id   485595c385a3b15f77b0ab309ec179f5
#
_cell.length_a   1.000
_cell.length_b   1.000
_cell.length_c   1.000
_cell.angle_alpha   90.00
_cell.angle_beta   90.00
_cell.angle_gamma   90.00
#
_symmetry.space_group_name_H-M   'P 1'
#
loop_
_entity.id
_entity.type
_entity.pdbx_description
1 polymer ?
#
loop_
_entity_poly.entity_id
_entity_poly.type
_entity_poly.pdbx_seq_one_letter_code
_entity_poly.pdbx_strand_id
1 'polypeptide(L)'
;MPAPALIFDLDGTLADTAPDLLGATNAVLAARDRPELDLTSLRHMVGFGARALILQAMEASGAAVTEEDLPPLVEIFLSHYRDHIADGSVLFPGVTQTLTSLKNNGARLGILTNKPQELTDLLMPHLALKGLFSCVYGAGRKSYTKPDPRIFHDVVEDVLKGSGGGGPAVMIGDSITDLNTARAAGVPCILVSYGFTPVPAKDLGGDAVIDDFAQLPQALADLKLL
;
A
#
# COMPACT_ATOMS: atom_id res chain seq x y z
N MET A 1 2.20 -17.94 22.40
CA MET A 1 1.75 -18.27 21.03
C MET A 1 2.88 -17.96 20.06
N PRO A 2 2.97 -18.59 18.88
CA PRO A 2 3.95 -18.20 17.88
C PRO A 2 3.69 -16.76 17.42
N ALA A 3 4.77 -16.04 17.04
CA ALA A 3 4.69 -14.62 16.67
C ALA A 3 3.77 -14.40 15.46
N PRO A 4 2.79 -13.48 15.51
CA PRO A 4 1.96 -13.17 14.36
C PRO A 4 2.73 -12.39 13.30
N ALA A 5 2.44 -12.65 12.02
CA ALA A 5 2.91 -11.87 10.87
C ALA A 5 1.87 -10.84 10.47
N LEU A 6 2.18 -9.57 10.63
CA LEU A 6 1.33 -8.46 10.25
C LEU A 6 1.87 -7.84 8.96
N ILE A 7 1.12 -7.97 7.88
CA ILE A 7 1.53 -7.52 6.54
C ILE A 7 0.71 -6.29 6.17
N PHE A 8 1.40 -5.20 5.90
CA PHE A 8 0.81 -3.88 5.66
C PHE A 8 0.97 -3.45 4.21
N ASP A 9 -0.07 -2.87 3.64
CA ASP A 9 0.12 -1.98 2.49
C ASP A 9 0.79 -0.68 2.93
N LEU A 10 1.25 0.12 1.99
CA LEU A 10 1.97 1.37 2.24
C LEU A 10 1.10 2.59 1.92
N ASP A 11 0.79 2.79 0.63
CA ASP A 11 0.06 3.96 0.13
C ASP A 11 -1.41 3.90 0.57
N GLY A 12 -1.90 4.89 1.32
CA GLY A 12 -3.27 4.89 1.85
C GLY A 12 -3.47 4.09 3.15
N THR A 13 -2.50 3.30 3.56
CA THR A 13 -2.57 2.48 4.78
C THR A 13 -1.63 2.98 5.87
N LEU A 14 -0.33 3.03 5.60
CA LEU A 14 0.69 3.53 6.53
C LEU A 14 0.99 5.00 6.28
N ALA A 15 0.97 5.44 5.03
CA ALA A 15 1.33 6.79 4.61
C ALA A 15 0.30 7.40 3.66
N ASP A 16 0.03 8.69 3.86
CA ASP A 16 -0.64 9.53 2.86
C ASP A 16 0.41 9.98 1.84
N THR A 17 0.47 9.26 0.73
CA THR A 17 1.38 9.53 -0.39
C THR A 17 0.67 10.21 -1.55
N ALA A 18 -0.61 10.49 -1.42
CA ALA A 18 -1.43 11.06 -2.50
C ALA A 18 -0.92 12.41 -3.01
N PRO A 19 -0.34 13.33 -2.19
CA PRO A 19 0.18 14.59 -2.72
C PRO A 19 1.28 14.40 -3.76
N ASP A 20 2.24 13.52 -3.51
CA ASP A 20 3.37 13.30 -4.42
C ASP A 20 2.96 12.48 -5.64
N LEU A 21 2.03 11.52 -5.46
CA LEU A 21 1.40 10.80 -6.56
C LEU A 21 0.62 11.75 -7.48
N LEU A 22 -0.05 12.77 -6.92
CA LEU A 22 -0.76 13.80 -7.69
C LEU A 22 0.21 14.61 -8.54
N GLY A 23 1.32 15.05 -7.97
CA GLY A 23 2.35 15.77 -8.72
C GLY A 23 2.86 14.98 -9.92
N ALA A 24 3.20 13.70 -9.71
CA ALA A 24 3.67 12.82 -10.78
C ALA A 24 2.60 12.55 -11.85
N THR A 25 1.34 12.40 -11.43
CA THR A 25 0.21 12.20 -12.36
C THR A 25 -0.03 13.46 -13.18
N ASN A 26 -0.03 14.63 -12.56
CA ASN A 26 -0.23 15.91 -13.24
C ASN A 26 0.94 16.24 -14.19
N ALA A 27 2.17 15.80 -13.90
CA ALA A 27 3.28 15.89 -14.86
C ALA A 27 3.01 15.08 -16.14
N VAL A 28 2.39 13.90 -16.02
CA VAL A 28 1.95 13.10 -17.19
C VAL A 28 0.86 13.82 -17.97
N LEU A 29 -0.14 14.36 -17.27
CA LEU A 29 -1.26 15.08 -17.90
C LEU A 29 -0.75 16.33 -18.62
N ALA A 30 0.13 17.11 -18.01
CA ALA A 30 0.74 18.29 -18.62
C ALA A 30 1.53 17.96 -19.90
N ALA A 31 2.27 16.83 -19.91
CA ALA A 31 3.00 16.36 -21.10
C ALA A 31 2.08 15.98 -22.28
N ARG A 32 0.77 15.90 -22.06
CA ARG A 32 -0.26 15.61 -23.05
C ARG A 32 -1.27 16.76 -23.22
N ASP A 33 -0.93 17.97 -22.73
CA ASP A 33 -1.80 19.16 -22.77
C ASP A 33 -3.19 18.88 -22.15
N ARG A 34 -3.24 18.11 -21.05
CA ARG A 34 -4.48 17.74 -20.36
C ARG A 34 -4.64 18.52 -19.05
N PRO A 35 -5.90 18.79 -18.64
CA PRO A 35 -6.16 19.44 -17.37
C PRO A 35 -5.64 18.60 -16.19
N GLU A 36 -5.14 19.27 -15.15
CA GLU A 36 -4.72 18.63 -13.92
C GLU A 36 -5.90 17.98 -13.18
N LEU A 37 -5.60 16.90 -12.47
CA LEU A 37 -6.49 16.31 -11.49
C LEU A 37 -6.35 17.00 -10.13
N ASP A 38 -7.40 16.96 -9.34
CA ASP A 38 -7.36 17.28 -7.93
C ASP A 38 -7.04 16.06 -7.04
N LEU A 39 -6.72 16.33 -5.78
CA LEU A 39 -6.32 15.30 -4.83
C LEU A 39 -7.45 14.29 -4.54
N THR A 40 -8.70 14.73 -4.55
CA THR A 40 -9.87 13.87 -4.29
C THR A 40 -10.03 12.84 -5.41
N SER A 41 -9.97 13.29 -6.65
CA SER A 41 -10.05 12.43 -7.83
C SER A 41 -8.90 11.42 -7.88
N LEU A 42 -7.66 11.87 -7.59
CA LEU A 42 -6.50 10.99 -7.58
C LEU A 42 -6.64 9.86 -6.55
N ARG A 43 -7.07 10.16 -5.33
CA ARG A 43 -7.17 9.16 -4.25
C ARG A 43 -7.97 7.93 -4.67
N HIS A 44 -9.00 8.11 -5.47
CA HIS A 44 -9.83 7.01 -5.96
C HIS A 44 -9.18 6.14 -7.06
N MET A 45 -8.03 6.54 -7.57
CA MET A 45 -7.29 5.84 -8.64
C MET A 45 -6.08 5.07 -8.12
N VAL A 46 -5.70 5.28 -6.86
CA VAL A 46 -4.51 4.64 -6.24
C VAL A 46 -4.81 3.19 -5.83
N GLY A 47 -3.77 2.34 -5.71
CA GLY A 47 -3.86 0.96 -5.22
C GLY A 47 -3.62 -0.11 -6.29
N PHE A 48 -3.70 0.23 -7.57
CA PHE A 48 -3.54 -0.70 -8.70
C PHE A 48 -2.18 -0.58 -9.42
N GLY A 49 -1.27 0.25 -8.87
CA GLY A 49 0.06 0.52 -9.44
C GLY A 49 0.07 1.65 -10.48
N ALA A 50 1.28 2.12 -10.82
CA ALA A 50 1.51 3.33 -11.62
C ALA A 50 0.85 3.26 -13.01
N ARG A 51 0.89 2.11 -13.70
CA ARG A 51 0.28 1.96 -15.04
C ARG A 51 -1.23 2.16 -14.99
N ALA A 52 -1.91 1.54 -14.03
CA ALA A 52 -3.36 1.68 -13.88
C ALA A 52 -3.74 3.12 -13.50
N LEU A 53 -2.97 3.76 -12.62
CA LEU A 53 -3.16 5.15 -12.24
C LEU A 53 -3.08 6.08 -13.45
N ILE A 54 -2.05 5.93 -14.30
CA ILE A 54 -1.87 6.73 -15.53
C ILE A 54 -3.05 6.51 -16.49
N LEU A 55 -3.47 5.26 -16.72
CA LEU A 55 -4.61 4.96 -17.59
C LEU A 55 -5.88 5.65 -17.10
N GLN A 56 -6.20 5.53 -15.82
CA GLN A 56 -7.39 6.14 -15.22
C GLN A 56 -7.31 7.68 -15.26
N ALA A 57 -6.15 8.26 -15.00
CA ALA A 57 -5.95 9.71 -15.08
C ALA A 57 -6.13 10.25 -16.50
N MET A 58 -5.58 9.58 -17.49
CA MET A 58 -5.74 9.94 -18.90
C MET A 58 -7.20 9.81 -19.35
N GLU A 59 -7.88 8.73 -18.97
CA GLU A 59 -9.30 8.54 -19.26
C GLU A 59 -10.16 9.64 -18.62
N ALA A 60 -9.93 9.93 -17.33
CA ALA A 60 -10.64 10.99 -16.60
C ALA A 60 -10.42 12.38 -17.22
N SER A 61 -9.27 12.62 -17.85
CA SER A 61 -8.96 13.86 -18.58
C SER A 61 -9.59 13.93 -19.99
N GLY A 62 -10.33 12.88 -20.40
CA GLY A 62 -10.96 12.77 -21.72
C GLY A 62 -10.01 12.35 -22.85
N ALA A 63 -8.87 11.71 -22.53
CA ALA A 63 -7.89 11.26 -23.51
C ALA A 63 -7.45 9.82 -23.20
N ALA A 64 -8.26 8.85 -23.57
CA ALA A 64 -7.88 7.45 -23.48
C ALA A 64 -6.57 7.20 -24.27
N VAL A 65 -5.67 6.44 -23.66
CA VAL A 65 -4.39 6.04 -24.25
C VAL A 65 -4.35 4.53 -24.46
N THR A 66 -3.59 4.11 -25.45
CA THR A 66 -3.39 2.68 -25.73
C THR A 66 -2.23 2.13 -24.89
N GLU A 67 -2.11 0.80 -24.86
CA GLU A 67 -0.96 0.14 -24.21
C GLU A 67 0.38 0.55 -24.84
N GLU A 68 0.39 0.88 -26.15
CA GLU A 68 1.59 1.34 -26.87
C GLU A 68 2.03 2.75 -26.45
N ASP A 69 1.07 3.59 -26.02
CA ASP A 69 1.33 4.97 -25.55
C ASP A 69 1.86 5.01 -24.11
N LEU A 70 1.67 3.95 -23.33
CA LEU A 70 1.97 3.95 -21.88
C LEU A 70 3.46 4.05 -21.53
N PRO A 71 4.41 3.37 -22.21
CA PRO A 71 5.80 3.38 -21.74
C PRO A 71 6.40 4.77 -21.55
N PRO A 72 6.25 5.73 -22.49
CA PRO A 72 6.78 7.08 -22.29
C PRO A 72 6.03 7.85 -21.17
N LEU A 73 4.75 7.60 -20.94
CA LEU A 73 4.00 8.24 -19.86
C LEU A 73 4.41 7.70 -18.49
N VAL A 74 4.66 6.39 -18.41
CA VAL A 74 5.19 5.75 -17.20
C VAL A 74 6.56 6.34 -16.86
N GLU A 75 7.43 6.56 -17.85
CA GLU A 75 8.75 7.15 -17.60
C GLU A 75 8.64 8.59 -17.06
N ILE A 76 7.75 9.41 -17.63
CA ILE A 76 7.48 10.77 -17.11
C ILE A 76 7.02 10.69 -15.64
N PHE A 77 6.05 9.81 -15.36
CA PHE A 77 5.55 9.59 -14.01
C PHE A 77 6.66 9.19 -13.04
N LEU A 78 7.43 8.15 -13.40
CA LEU A 78 8.49 7.62 -12.54
C LEU A 78 9.61 8.63 -12.31
N SER A 79 9.99 9.40 -13.35
CA SER A 79 11.00 10.45 -13.22
C SER A 79 10.55 11.52 -12.24
N HIS A 80 9.35 12.09 -12.47
CA HIS A 80 8.82 13.12 -11.56
C HIS A 80 8.67 12.60 -10.14
N TYR A 81 8.10 11.40 -9.97
CA TYR A 81 7.87 10.83 -8.64
C TYR A 81 9.17 10.52 -7.91
N ARG A 82 10.22 10.10 -8.62
CA ARG A 82 11.56 9.88 -8.03
C ARG A 82 12.16 11.17 -7.50
N ASP A 83 12.02 12.27 -8.23
CA ASP A 83 12.57 13.59 -7.87
C ASP A 83 11.79 14.24 -6.71
N HIS A 84 10.51 13.85 -6.50
CA HIS A 84 9.56 14.40 -5.52
C HIS A 84 8.96 13.31 -4.62
N ILE A 85 9.78 12.33 -4.21
CA ILE A 85 9.29 11.08 -3.61
C ILE A 85 8.62 11.27 -2.24
N ALA A 86 8.92 12.34 -1.52
CA ALA A 86 8.45 12.60 -0.16
C ALA A 86 8.31 14.10 0.15
N ASP A 87 7.96 14.92 -0.84
CA ASP A 87 7.76 16.36 -0.64
C ASP A 87 6.49 16.63 0.18
N GLY A 88 5.44 15.81 -0.02
CA GLY A 88 4.16 15.89 0.68
C GLY A 88 3.73 14.62 1.38
N SER A 89 4.48 13.51 1.23
CA SER A 89 4.13 12.23 1.85
C SER A 89 4.38 12.24 3.36
N VAL A 90 3.37 11.83 4.14
CA VAL A 90 3.44 11.75 5.61
C VAL A 90 2.82 10.46 6.12
N LEU A 91 3.27 9.98 7.28
CA LEU A 91 2.61 8.86 7.95
C LEU A 91 1.24 9.30 8.49
N PHE A 92 0.26 8.39 8.43
CA PHE A 92 -1.00 8.59 9.12
C PHE A 92 -0.80 8.67 10.65
N PRO A 93 -1.67 9.41 11.36
CA PRO A 93 -1.60 9.50 12.82
C PRO A 93 -1.57 8.12 13.49
N GLY A 94 -0.78 7.98 14.56
CA GLY A 94 -0.71 6.75 15.35
C GLY A 94 0.16 5.62 14.76
N VAL A 95 0.54 5.66 13.49
CA VAL A 95 1.25 4.56 12.80
C VAL A 95 2.55 4.17 13.52
N THR A 96 3.45 5.11 13.73
CA THR A 96 4.77 4.80 14.33
C THR A 96 4.65 4.21 15.73
N GLN A 97 3.76 4.79 16.57
CA GLN A 97 3.56 4.35 17.94
C GLN A 97 2.96 2.94 17.98
N THR A 98 1.93 2.68 17.17
CA THR A 98 1.24 1.40 17.13
C THR A 98 2.16 0.28 16.61
N LEU A 99 2.87 0.52 15.50
CA LEU A 99 3.83 -0.45 14.95
C LEU A 99 4.95 -0.76 15.93
N THR A 100 5.49 0.25 16.61
CA THR A 100 6.53 0.07 17.64
C THR A 100 6.01 -0.80 18.79
N SER A 101 4.80 -0.53 19.28
CA SER A 101 4.17 -1.31 20.35
C SER A 101 3.95 -2.77 19.92
N LEU A 102 3.37 -3.00 18.74
CA LEU A 102 3.13 -4.35 18.21
C LEU A 102 4.44 -5.15 18.08
N LYS A 103 5.48 -4.52 17.54
CA LYS A 103 6.79 -5.14 17.42
C LYS A 103 7.40 -5.50 18.77
N ASN A 104 7.33 -4.58 19.76
CA ASN A 104 7.84 -4.82 21.12
C ASN A 104 7.07 -5.95 21.82
N ASN A 105 5.82 -6.17 21.48
CA ASN A 105 4.98 -7.28 21.95
C ASN A 105 5.16 -8.57 21.13
N GLY A 106 6.18 -8.63 20.25
CA GLY A 106 6.61 -9.84 19.57
C GLY A 106 6.01 -10.05 18.18
N ALA A 107 5.13 -9.16 17.67
CA ALA A 107 4.65 -9.23 16.31
C ALA A 107 5.78 -9.03 15.30
N ARG A 108 5.70 -9.70 14.16
CA ARG A 108 6.61 -9.55 13.02
C ARG A 108 5.93 -8.75 11.93
N LEU A 109 6.60 -7.70 11.46
CA LEU A 109 6.01 -6.73 10.56
C LEU A 109 6.65 -6.82 9.18
N GLY A 110 5.82 -6.81 8.11
CA GLY A 110 6.24 -6.73 6.72
C GLY A 110 5.41 -5.72 5.94
N ILE A 111 5.99 -5.16 4.88
CA ILE A 111 5.27 -4.34 3.91
C ILE A 111 5.07 -5.13 2.63
N LEU A 112 3.87 -5.03 2.05
CA LEU A 112 3.50 -5.58 0.76
C LEU A 112 2.68 -4.54 -0.03
N THR A 113 3.30 -3.91 -1.02
CA THR A 113 2.69 -2.84 -1.80
C THR A 113 2.80 -3.06 -3.31
N ASN A 114 1.83 -2.53 -4.09
CA ASN A 114 1.91 -2.45 -5.54
C ASN A 114 2.73 -1.25 -6.05
N LYS A 115 3.24 -0.41 -5.13
CA LYS A 115 4.24 0.60 -5.47
C LYS A 115 5.50 -0.08 -6.02
N PRO A 116 6.12 0.40 -7.12
CA PRO A 116 7.38 -0.14 -7.61
C PRO A 116 8.45 -0.24 -6.51
N GLN A 117 9.19 -1.35 -6.48
CA GLN A 117 10.21 -1.61 -5.43
C GLN A 117 11.21 -0.46 -5.33
N GLU A 118 11.71 0.04 -6.47
CA GLU A 118 12.66 1.16 -6.51
C GLU A 118 12.10 2.40 -5.79
N LEU A 119 10.86 2.79 -6.07
CA LEU A 119 10.21 3.94 -5.44
C LEU A 119 9.90 3.69 -3.96
N THR A 120 9.58 2.45 -3.62
CA THR A 120 9.38 2.05 -2.22
C THR A 120 10.68 2.21 -1.43
N ASP A 121 11.80 1.73 -1.98
CA ASP A 121 13.13 1.83 -1.36
C ASP A 121 13.59 3.29 -1.20
N LEU A 122 13.23 4.16 -2.15
CA LEU A 122 13.50 5.60 -2.06
C LEU A 122 12.63 6.30 -1.01
N LEU A 123 11.34 5.93 -0.89
CA LEU A 123 10.40 6.55 0.05
C LEU A 123 10.67 6.15 1.50
N MET A 124 10.94 4.86 1.76
CA MET A 124 11.07 4.32 3.11
C MET A 124 12.03 5.08 4.04
N PRO A 125 13.20 5.60 3.61
CA PRO A 125 14.07 6.40 4.46
C PRO A 125 13.46 7.71 4.95
N HIS A 126 12.52 8.29 4.20
CA HIS A 126 11.84 9.56 4.55
C HIS A 126 10.70 9.36 5.56
N LEU A 127 10.19 8.14 5.67
CA LEU A 127 9.19 7.78 6.66
C LEU A 127 9.88 7.36 7.98
N ALA A 128 9.33 7.75 9.11
CA ALA A 128 9.87 7.41 10.43
C ALA A 128 9.63 5.93 10.81
N LEU A 129 9.95 4.99 9.89
CA LEU A 129 9.67 3.55 10.00
C LEU A 129 10.93 2.69 10.03
N LYS A 130 12.11 3.31 10.14
CA LYS A 130 13.40 2.60 10.11
C LYS A 130 13.46 1.48 11.15
N GLY A 131 13.80 0.30 10.68
CA GLY A 131 14.03 -0.88 11.55
C GLY A 131 12.75 -1.53 12.10
N LEU A 132 11.54 -1.06 11.73
CA LEU A 132 10.29 -1.68 12.18
C LEU A 132 9.99 -2.97 11.41
N PHE A 133 10.20 -2.98 10.12
CA PHE A 133 9.84 -4.08 9.23
C PHE A 133 10.97 -5.07 9.01
N SER A 134 10.64 -6.36 8.98
CA SER A 134 11.57 -7.45 8.66
C SER A 134 11.87 -7.52 7.17
N CYS A 135 10.87 -7.21 6.33
CA CYS A 135 11.03 -7.10 4.89
C CYS A 135 10.03 -6.11 4.29
N VAL A 136 10.36 -5.61 3.09
CA VAL A 136 9.54 -4.68 2.31
C VAL A 136 9.48 -5.19 0.88
N TYR A 137 8.27 -5.50 0.41
CA TYR A 137 7.99 -6.01 -0.92
C TYR A 137 7.19 -5.00 -1.73
N GLY A 138 7.83 -4.43 -2.73
CA GLY A 138 7.22 -3.62 -3.77
C GLY A 138 7.04 -4.40 -5.08
N ALA A 139 6.27 -3.84 -6.01
CA ALA A 139 6.12 -4.40 -7.34
C ALA A 139 7.46 -4.47 -8.08
N GLY A 140 7.71 -5.58 -8.78
CA GLY A 140 8.97 -5.86 -9.46
C GLY A 140 9.97 -6.66 -8.64
N ARG A 141 9.77 -6.81 -7.30
CA ARG A 141 10.59 -7.72 -6.48
C ARG A 141 10.38 -9.19 -6.86
N LYS A 142 9.17 -9.53 -7.28
CA LYS A 142 8.79 -10.82 -7.86
C LYS A 142 8.09 -10.58 -9.20
N SER A 143 7.88 -11.64 -9.97
CA SER A 143 7.15 -11.58 -11.24
C SER A 143 5.62 -11.46 -11.06
N TYR A 144 5.13 -11.45 -9.83
CA TYR A 144 3.73 -11.32 -9.45
C TYR A 144 3.58 -10.29 -8.33
N THR A 145 2.39 -9.69 -8.24
CA THR A 145 2.04 -8.60 -7.30
C THR A 145 0.68 -8.86 -6.68
N LYS A 146 0.23 -8.02 -5.74
CA LYS A 146 -1.16 -8.08 -5.27
C LYS A 146 -2.12 -7.97 -6.46
N PRO A 147 -3.19 -8.76 -6.55
CA PRO A 147 -3.73 -9.67 -5.52
C PRO A 147 -3.27 -11.15 -5.64
N ASP A 148 -2.18 -11.48 -6.34
CA ASP A 148 -1.69 -12.86 -6.40
C ASP A 148 -1.29 -13.36 -5.00
N PRO A 149 -1.87 -14.46 -4.47
CA PRO A 149 -1.59 -14.92 -3.11
C PRO A 149 -0.15 -15.35 -2.89
N ARG A 150 0.58 -15.73 -3.93
CA ARG A 150 1.98 -16.13 -3.82
C ARG A 150 2.85 -15.04 -3.24
N ILE A 151 2.58 -13.76 -3.58
CA ILE A 151 3.35 -12.64 -3.06
C ILE A 151 3.12 -12.48 -1.55
N PHE A 152 1.90 -12.72 -1.05
CA PHE A 152 1.60 -12.67 0.37
C PHE A 152 2.33 -13.78 1.13
N HIS A 153 2.31 -15.01 0.62
CA HIS A 153 3.01 -16.15 1.24
C HIS A 153 4.52 -15.93 1.30
N ASP A 154 5.14 -15.41 0.22
CA ASP A 154 6.57 -15.07 0.19
C ASP A 154 6.94 -14.04 1.27
N VAL A 155 6.12 -12.99 1.42
CA VAL A 155 6.34 -11.95 2.45
C VAL A 155 6.22 -12.55 3.85
N VAL A 156 5.19 -13.38 4.10
CA VAL A 156 4.99 -14.05 5.40
C VAL A 156 6.17 -14.96 5.73
N GLU A 157 6.64 -15.73 4.77
CA GLU A 157 7.83 -16.59 4.94
C GLU A 157 9.06 -15.78 5.37
N ASP A 158 9.35 -14.68 4.64
CA ASP A 158 10.49 -13.82 4.98
C ASP A 158 10.32 -13.10 6.32
N VAL A 159 9.10 -12.65 6.66
CA VAL A 159 8.77 -12.00 7.94
C VAL A 159 8.97 -12.94 9.12
N LEU A 160 8.61 -14.22 8.97
CA LEU A 160 8.69 -15.23 10.03
C LEU A 160 10.03 -15.95 10.06
N LYS A 161 10.97 -15.65 9.18
CA LYS A 161 12.29 -16.27 9.12
C LYS A 161 13.02 -16.14 10.45
N GLY A 162 13.43 -17.25 11.02
CA GLY A 162 14.12 -17.28 12.32
C GLY A 162 13.23 -17.14 13.55
N SER A 163 11.90 -17.12 13.43
CA SER A 163 10.96 -16.99 14.55
C SER A 163 10.52 -18.32 15.18
N GLY A 164 11.03 -19.45 14.68
CA GLY A 164 10.76 -20.79 15.28
C GLY A 164 9.42 -21.41 14.89
N GLY A 165 8.70 -20.87 13.92
CA GLY A 165 7.46 -21.49 13.40
C GLY A 165 6.40 -20.48 12.97
N GLY A 166 5.40 -20.95 12.21
CA GLY A 166 4.32 -20.14 11.65
C GLY A 166 3.33 -19.67 12.70
N GLY A 167 3.29 -18.36 12.93
CA GLY A 167 2.19 -17.70 13.63
C GLY A 167 1.03 -17.37 12.67
N PRO A 168 -0.09 -16.87 13.19
CA PRO A 168 -1.16 -16.36 12.33
C PRO A 168 -0.64 -15.20 11.50
N ALA A 169 -1.19 -15.05 10.28
CA ALA A 169 -0.88 -13.95 9.38
C ALA A 169 -2.14 -13.14 9.08
N VAL A 170 -1.98 -11.84 8.83
CA VAL A 170 -3.09 -10.93 8.51
C VAL A 170 -2.60 -9.86 7.52
N MET A 171 -3.47 -9.49 6.59
CA MET A 171 -3.29 -8.33 5.71
C MET A 171 -3.93 -7.11 6.32
N ILE A 172 -3.22 -6.00 6.36
CA ILE A 172 -3.74 -4.67 6.74
C ILE A 172 -3.60 -3.75 5.53
N GLY A 173 -4.71 -3.21 5.05
CA GLY A 173 -4.73 -2.39 3.84
C GLY A 173 -5.93 -1.44 3.82
N ASP A 174 -6.10 -0.73 2.71
CA ASP A 174 -7.21 0.22 2.54
C ASP A 174 -8.09 -0.11 1.33
N SER A 175 -7.70 -1.05 0.49
CA SER A 175 -8.28 -1.24 -0.84
C SER A 175 -8.84 -2.64 -1.09
N ILE A 176 -9.63 -2.75 -2.16
CA ILE A 176 -10.11 -4.05 -2.66
C ILE A 176 -8.94 -4.96 -3.08
N THR A 177 -7.80 -4.40 -3.49
CA THR A 177 -6.60 -5.17 -3.84
C THR A 177 -6.05 -5.91 -2.62
N ASP A 178 -6.04 -5.27 -1.45
CA ASP A 178 -5.59 -5.88 -0.20
C ASP A 178 -6.54 -6.96 0.27
N LEU A 179 -7.85 -6.68 0.22
CA LEU A 179 -8.87 -7.65 0.55
C LEU A 179 -8.78 -8.89 -0.36
N ASN A 180 -8.66 -8.70 -1.67
CA ASN A 180 -8.53 -9.80 -2.62
C ASN A 180 -7.25 -10.61 -2.39
N THR A 181 -6.15 -9.95 -2.03
CA THR A 181 -4.90 -10.62 -1.65
C THR A 181 -5.11 -11.51 -0.42
N ALA A 182 -5.71 -10.96 0.63
CA ALA A 182 -6.00 -11.69 1.86
C ALA A 182 -6.94 -12.90 1.61
N ARG A 183 -8.03 -12.67 0.86
CA ARG A 183 -8.99 -13.73 0.52
C ARG A 183 -8.35 -14.84 -0.31
N ALA A 184 -7.53 -14.50 -1.30
CA ALA A 184 -6.80 -15.46 -2.12
C ALA A 184 -5.75 -16.24 -1.29
N ALA A 185 -5.12 -15.59 -0.31
CA ALA A 185 -4.16 -16.21 0.60
C ALA A 185 -4.82 -16.99 1.77
N GLY A 186 -6.14 -16.90 1.96
CA GLY A 186 -6.88 -17.57 3.03
C GLY A 186 -6.59 -16.98 4.41
N VAL A 187 -6.34 -15.67 4.50
CA VAL A 187 -6.03 -14.97 5.76
C VAL A 187 -7.03 -13.84 6.03
N PRO A 188 -7.18 -13.41 7.30
CA PRO A 188 -7.97 -12.23 7.63
C PRO A 188 -7.43 -10.95 6.98
N CYS A 189 -8.34 -9.99 6.75
CA CYS A 189 -8.04 -8.64 6.27
C CYS A 189 -8.64 -7.60 7.19
N ILE A 190 -7.79 -6.70 7.71
CA ILE A 190 -8.22 -5.50 8.43
C ILE A 190 -8.09 -4.32 7.47
N LEU A 191 -9.19 -3.60 7.26
CA LEU A 191 -9.21 -2.42 6.39
C LEU A 191 -9.17 -1.14 7.22
N VAL A 192 -8.43 -0.13 6.73
CA VAL A 192 -8.49 1.23 7.27
C VAL A 192 -9.51 2.03 6.46
N SER A 193 -10.33 2.87 7.13
CA SER A 193 -11.40 3.64 6.47
C SER A 193 -10.92 4.97 5.89
N TYR A 194 -9.76 5.45 6.30
CA TYR A 194 -9.20 6.74 5.90
C TYR A 194 -8.33 6.67 4.63
N GLY A 195 -8.20 5.48 4.02
CA GLY A 195 -7.36 5.24 2.84
C GLY A 195 -7.92 5.81 1.53
N PHE A 196 -7.46 5.28 0.41
CA PHE A 196 -7.69 5.85 -0.92
C PHE A 196 -8.81 5.15 -1.71
N THR A 197 -9.52 4.21 -1.10
CA THR A 197 -10.58 3.46 -1.77
C THR A 197 -11.78 4.34 -2.17
N PRO A 198 -12.32 4.18 -3.38
CA PRO A 198 -13.55 4.86 -3.79
C PRO A 198 -14.82 4.29 -3.13
N VAL A 199 -14.74 3.06 -2.63
CA VAL A 199 -15.84 2.38 -1.93
C VAL A 199 -15.56 2.46 -0.43
N PRO A 200 -16.54 2.83 0.42
CA PRO A 200 -16.34 2.84 1.86
C PRO A 200 -15.80 1.51 2.37
N ALA A 201 -14.75 1.53 3.19
CA ALA A 201 -14.05 0.31 3.65
C ALA A 201 -15.01 -0.73 4.29
N LYS A 202 -16.04 -0.27 5.00
CA LYS A 202 -17.09 -1.12 5.60
C LYS A 202 -17.91 -1.92 4.57
N ASP A 203 -17.98 -1.41 3.33
CA ASP A 203 -18.76 -2.03 2.26
C ASP A 203 -17.90 -2.99 1.42
N LEU A 204 -16.58 -2.99 1.62
CA LEU A 204 -15.65 -3.92 0.96
C LEU A 204 -15.73 -5.34 1.51
N GLY A 205 -16.07 -5.52 2.79
CA GLY A 205 -16.23 -6.85 3.42
C GLY A 205 -14.93 -7.40 4.04
N GLY A 206 -14.09 -6.53 4.62
CA GLY A 206 -12.98 -6.93 5.49
C GLY A 206 -13.47 -7.63 6.77
N ASP A 207 -12.57 -8.34 7.45
CA ASP A 207 -12.88 -9.03 8.71
C ASP A 207 -12.99 -8.05 9.89
N ALA A 208 -12.32 -6.89 9.76
CA ALA A 208 -12.50 -5.72 10.61
C ALA A 208 -12.23 -4.44 9.81
N VAL A 209 -12.79 -3.32 10.29
CA VAL A 209 -12.52 -1.97 9.77
C VAL A 209 -12.12 -1.09 10.94
N ILE A 210 -11.07 -0.30 10.77
CA ILE A 210 -10.60 0.67 11.76
C ILE A 210 -10.58 2.07 11.17
N ASP A 211 -11.00 3.05 11.96
CA ASP A 211 -11.05 4.47 11.56
C ASP A 211 -9.81 5.25 12.02
N ASP A 212 -9.05 4.66 12.92
CA ASP A 212 -7.78 5.18 13.44
C ASP A 212 -6.80 4.03 13.59
N PHE A 213 -5.55 4.25 13.16
CA PHE A 213 -4.53 3.20 13.21
C PHE A 213 -4.24 2.71 14.63
N ALA A 214 -4.47 3.54 15.66
CA ALA A 214 -4.34 3.16 17.07
C ALA A 214 -5.35 2.08 17.51
N GLN A 215 -6.42 1.83 16.73
CA GLN A 215 -7.39 0.76 17.00
C GLN A 215 -6.88 -0.63 16.56
N LEU A 216 -5.80 -0.70 15.77
CA LEU A 216 -5.28 -1.96 15.22
C LEU A 216 -5.00 -3.03 16.28
N PRO A 217 -4.38 -2.75 17.45
CA PRO A 217 -4.17 -3.78 18.48
C PRO A 217 -5.46 -4.42 18.97
N GLN A 218 -6.53 -3.63 19.14
CA GLN A 218 -7.82 -4.15 19.57
C GLN A 218 -8.47 -5.02 18.47
N ALA A 219 -8.43 -4.56 17.21
CA ALA A 219 -8.96 -5.34 16.08
C ALA A 219 -8.22 -6.69 15.92
N LEU A 220 -6.90 -6.72 16.12
CA LEU A 220 -6.10 -7.94 16.11
C LEU A 220 -6.50 -8.89 17.26
N ALA A 221 -6.74 -8.36 18.46
CA ALA A 221 -7.17 -9.15 19.61
C ALA A 221 -8.58 -9.75 19.39
N ASP A 222 -9.52 -8.97 18.86
CA ASP A 222 -10.88 -9.40 18.55
C ASP A 222 -10.89 -10.55 17.52
N LEU A 223 -9.97 -10.52 16.56
CA LEU A 223 -9.73 -11.57 15.58
C LEU A 223 -8.88 -12.75 16.12
N LYS A 224 -8.44 -12.70 17.40
CA LYS A 224 -7.58 -13.71 18.06
C LYS A 224 -6.23 -13.91 17.34
N LEU A 225 -5.65 -12.83 16.85
CA LEU A 225 -4.37 -12.82 16.14
C LEU A 225 -3.19 -12.36 17.04
N LEU A 226 -3.49 -11.86 18.24
CA LEU A 226 -2.53 -11.49 19.30
C LEU A 226 -2.70 -12.37 20.54
#